data_74c4af42ce70859c7ab0e2b5e554df50
#
_entry.id   74c4af42ce70859c7ab0e2b5e554df50
#
_cell.length_a   1.000
_cell.length_b   1.000
_cell.length_c   1.000
_cell.angle_alpha   90.00
_cell.angle_beta   90.00
_cell.angle_gamma   90.00
#
_symmetry.space_group_name_H-M   'P 1'
#
loop_
_entity.id
_entity.type
_entity.pdbx_description
1 polymer ?
#
loop_
_entity_poly.entity_id
_entity_poly.type
_entity_poly.pdbx_seq_one_letter_code
_entity_poly.pdbx_strand_id
1 'polypeptide(L)'
;MNIKVITVVIALAGAVCLNAQTADTDSRFMRPFTEDFSSSKPTNFTFSGTSLRYSSGVSSFTEKGTGVLIMRISPDDPAGAGRGPEIGTPKRTHFGTYSARIRVPDVKKVQPNIGSVVGYFTYRVDDKFGLSEIDFEWLLADPQLIYLGTWTGPNCDQRIGRTVNLAKGEILYTIYRSSHDGGKNHNFTDDASTTPKSIPVIKDFDASKKFYVYGFDWYPDRLTWWIEHPETNEKIILWDYRGKTPNFTGIPVSPTTYLLNFWHTNNWPVDTNPDSIEKPAYPYSLEIDWMKYEPFDELNIEWRKKNNW
;
A
#
# COMPACT_ATOMS: atom_id res chain seq x y z
N MET A 1 -33.74 -66.51 21.20
CA MET A 1 -32.53 -66.48 20.33
C MET A 1 -32.19 -64.99 20.18
N ASN A 2 -31.29 -64.50 21.03
CA ASN A 2 -30.92 -63.09 21.08
C ASN A 2 -29.70 -62.84 20.16
N ILE A 3 -29.88 -62.09 19.11
CA ILE A 3 -28.83 -61.66 18.19
C ILE A 3 -28.21 -60.37 18.74
N LYS A 4 -26.95 -60.42 19.21
CA LYS A 4 -26.19 -59.23 19.57
C LYS A 4 -25.61 -58.61 18.28
N VAL A 5 -26.03 -57.42 17.96
CA VAL A 5 -25.43 -56.59 16.91
C VAL A 5 -24.19 -55.95 17.50
N ILE A 6 -23.01 -56.26 16.97
CA ILE A 6 -21.75 -55.62 17.30
C ILE A 6 -21.58 -54.45 16.32
N THR A 7 -21.69 -53.22 16.82
CA THR A 7 -21.35 -52.00 16.05
C THR A 7 -19.86 -51.79 16.12
N VAL A 8 -19.16 -51.96 15.01
CA VAL A 8 -17.75 -51.61 14.87
C VAL A 8 -17.67 -50.13 14.49
N VAL A 9 -17.18 -49.30 15.41
CA VAL A 9 -16.84 -47.90 15.14
C VAL A 9 -15.43 -47.85 14.58
N ILE A 10 -15.29 -47.58 13.28
CA ILE A 10 -14.00 -47.31 12.65
C ILE A 10 -13.72 -45.83 12.87
N ALA A 11 -12.80 -45.49 13.76
CA ALA A 11 -12.26 -44.16 13.92
C ALA A 11 -11.25 -43.93 12.77
N LEU A 12 -11.64 -43.14 11.75
CA LEU A 12 -10.69 -42.58 10.80
C LEU A 12 -9.91 -41.46 11.50
N ALA A 13 -8.70 -41.75 11.94
CA ALA A 13 -7.72 -40.74 12.30
C ALA A 13 -7.20 -40.08 11.01
N GLY A 14 -7.81 -38.99 10.61
CA GLY A 14 -7.28 -38.12 9.55
C GLY A 14 -5.99 -37.47 10.07
N ALA A 15 -4.85 -37.93 9.59
CA ALA A 15 -3.59 -37.25 9.77
C ALA A 15 -3.67 -35.90 9.02
N VAL A 16 -3.91 -34.80 9.73
CA VAL A 16 -3.69 -33.46 9.21
C VAL A 16 -2.17 -33.31 9.10
N CYS A 17 -1.64 -33.51 7.89
CA CYS A 17 -0.29 -33.07 7.57
C CYS A 17 -0.30 -31.53 7.64
N LEU A 18 0.07 -30.98 8.79
CA LEU A 18 0.55 -29.61 8.90
C LEU A 18 1.81 -29.53 8.05
N ASN A 19 1.69 -29.11 6.79
CA ASN A 19 2.84 -28.67 6.04
C ASN A 19 3.48 -27.52 6.82
N ALA A 20 4.60 -27.78 7.47
CA ALA A 20 5.39 -26.73 8.08
C ALA A 20 5.80 -25.78 6.95
N GLN A 21 5.20 -24.62 6.94
CA GLN A 21 5.50 -23.57 5.97
C GLN A 21 6.98 -23.23 6.09
N THR A 22 7.74 -23.40 5.01
CA THR A 22 9.19 -23.19 5.02
C THR A 22 9.47 -21.71 5.23
N ALA A 23 9.83 -21.31 6.43
CA ALA A 23 10.16 -19.91 6.71
C ALA A 23 11.42 -19.48 5.94
N ASP A 24 11.36 -18.32 5.34
CA ASP A 24 12.50 -17.70 4.67
C ASP A 24 13.60 -17.36 5.70
N THR A 25 14.82 -17.88 5.51
CA THR A 25 15.96 -17.68 6.42
C THR A 25 16.98 -16.65 5.92
N ASP A 26 16.77 -16.05 4.75
CA ASP A 26 17.68 -15.06 4.19
C ASP A 26 17.70 -13.77 5.00
N SER A 27 18.85 -13.43 5.58
CA SER A 27 19.01 -12.27 6.46
C SER A 27 18.90 -10.92 5.75
N ARG A 28 18.91 -10.88 4.42
CA ARG A 28 18.72 -9.67 3.61
C ARG A 28 17.26 -9.20 3.60
N PHE A 29 16.33 -10.09 3.99
CA PHE A 29 14.88 -9.85 3.93
C PHE A 29 14.28 -9.61 5.32
N MET A 30 13.19 -8.84 5.33
CA MET A 30 12.33 -8.69 6.49
C MET A 30 11.62 -10.00 6.79
N ARG A 31 11.44 -10.28 8.08
CA ARG A 31 10.53 -11.32 8.58
C ARG A 31 9.11 -10.77 8.63
N PRO A 32 8.07 -11.61 8.81
CA PRO A 32 6.75 -11.12 9.14
C PRO A 32 6.81 -10.19 10.34
N PHE A 33 6.14 -9.04 10.27
CA PHE A 33 6.08 -8.11 11.38
C PHE A 33 4.79 -7.31 11.43
N THR A 34 4.45 -6.82 12.60
CA THR A 34 3.55 -5.71 12.84
C THR A 34 4.30 -4.68 13.66
N GLU A 35 4.44 -3.46 13.14
CA GLU A 35 4.98 -2.32 13.87
C GLU A 35 3.81 -1.45 14.32
N ASP A 36 3.56 -1.38 15.62
CA ASP A 36 2.45 -0.65 16.26
C ASP A 36 2.89 0.69 16.86
N PHE A 37 4.14 1.07 16.63
CA PHE A 37 4.73 2.32 17.09
C PHE A 37 4.57 2.60 18.59
N SER A 38 4.36 1.57 19.40
CA SER A 38 4.28 1.69 20.86
C SER A 38 5.63 1.92 21.52
N SER A 39 6.73 1.59 20.84
CA SER A 39 8.10 1.81 21.28
C SER A 39 8.65 3.16 20.82
N SER A 40 9.46 3.81 21.64
CA SER A 40 10.22 5.02 21.27
C SER A 40 11.27 4.75 20.18
N LYS A 41 11.58 3.50 19.86
CA LYS A 41 12.50 3.06 18.81
C LYS A 41 11.86 1.90 18.06
N PRO A 42 11.06 2.17 17.03
CA PRO A 42 10.54 1.12 16.16
C PRO A 42 11.69 0.30 15.56
N THR A 43 11.53 -1.02 15.51
CA THR A 43 12.60 -1.93 15.07
C THR A 43 12.49 -2.31 13.59
N ASN A 44 11.29 -2.18 13.05
CA ASN A 44 10.98 -2.60 11.68
C ASN A 44 11.15 -1.49 10.64
N PHE A 45 11.39 -0.26 11.09
CA PHE A 45 11.58 0.90 10.21
C PHE A 45 12.77 1.75 10.61
N THR A 46 13.39 2.35 9.60
CA THR A 46 14.34 3.46 9.73
C THR A 46 13.65 4.75 9.32
N PHE A 47 14.07 5.86 9.93
CA PHE A 47 13.49 7.18 9.68
C PHE A 47 14.43 8.04 8.87
N SER A 48 13.88 8.77 7.91
CA SER A 48 14.61 9.76 7.11
C SER A 48 13.72 11.00 6.87
N GLY A 49 14.30 12.04 6.29
CA GLY A 49 13.60 13.30 6.04
C GLY A 49 13.47 14.19 7.27
N THR A 50 12.61 15.20 7.14
CA THR A 50 12.42 16.26 8.14
C THR A 50 11.16 16.05 8.97
N SER A 51 11.01 16.84 10.05
CA SER A 51 9.76 16.97 10.81
C SER A 51 9.11 15.69 11.32
N LEU A 52 9.87 14.58 11.40
CA LEU A 52 9.35 13.34 11.97
C LEU A 52 9.11 13.50 13.48
N ARG A 53 7.92 13.16 13.92
CA ARG A 53 7.52 13.13 15.32
C ARG A 53 7.04 11.72 15.67
N TYR A 54 7.43 11.26 16.85
CA TYR A 54 6.98 9.99 17.40
C TYR A 54 6.24 10.22 18.71
N SER A 55 5.10 9.59 18.89
CA SER A 55 4.31 9.67 20.11
C SER A 55 4.00 8.26 20.60
N SER A 56 4.37 7.99 21.87
CA SER A 56 3.94 6.79 22.59
C SER A 56 2.63 7.01 23.35
N GLY A 57 2.02 8.18 23.21
CA GLY A 57 0.74 8.49 23.82
C GLY A 57 -0.43 7.81 23.11
N VAL A 58 -1.47 7.50 23.88
CA VAL A 58 -2.74 7.01 23.34
C VAL A 58 -3.53 8.18 22.81
N SER A 59 -3.91 8.16 21.54
CA SER A 59 -4.92 9.09 21.01
C SER A 59 -6.32 8.45 21.16
N SER A 60 -7.37 9.27 21.10
CA SER A 60 -8.76 8.79 21.11
C SER A 60 -9.13 7.92 19.91
N PHE A 61 -8.23 7.79 18.93
CA PHE A 61 -8.42 7.04 17.68
C PHE A 61 -7.63 5.74 17.62
N THR A 62 -6.68 5.51 18.56
CA THR A 62 -5.93 4.26 18.61
C THR A 62 -6.60 3.25 19.53
N GLU A 63 -6.51 1.98 19.20
CA GLU A 63 -7.00 0.90 20.04
C GLU A 63 -5.93 0.48 21.07
N LYS A 64 -6.37 0.18 22.30
CA LYS A 64 -5.61 -0.52 23.35
C LYS A 64 -4.27 0.10 23.75
N GLY A 65 -4.12 1.42 23.64
CA GLY A 65 -2.93 2.09 24.15
C GLY A 65 -1.67 1.91 23.30
N THR A 66 -1.81 1.54 22.02
CA THR A 66 -0.71 1.60 21.06
C THR A 66 -0.28 3.04 20.83
N GLY A 67 1.00 3.25 20.48
CA GLY A 67 1.49 4.55 20.03
C GLY A 67 0.96 4.90 18.66
N VAL A 68 1.17 6.15 18.26
CA VAL A 68 0.89 6.62 16.91
C VAL A 68 2.15 7.28 16.37
N LEU A 69 2.62 6.83 15.22
CA LEU A 69 3.67 7.56 14.52
C LEU A 69 3.06 8.80 13.87
N ILE A 70 3.63 9.97 14.18
CA ILE A 70 3.22 11.25 13.60
C ILE A 70 4.32 11.75 12.68
N MET A 71 4.00 11.88 11.39
CA MET A 71 4.87 12.47 10.38
C MET A 71 4.33 13.86 10.02
N ARG A 72 5.22 14.87 9.95
CA ARG A 72 4.79 16.25 9.76
C ARG A 72 5.56 16.92 8.64
N ILE A 73 4.83 17.58 7.75
CA ILE A 73 5.37 18.58 6.83
C ILE A 73 5.14 19.99 7.36
N SER A 74 5.99 20.91 6.97
CA SER A 74 5.91 22.33 7.35
C SER A 74 6.06 23.25 6.12
N PRO A 75 5.72 24.56 6.26
CA PRO A 75 5.90 25.54 5.18
C PRO A 75 7.34 25.65 4.66
N ASP A 76 8.32 25.29 5.50
CA ASP A 76 9.75 25.40 5.17
C ASP A 76 10.27 24.16 4.43
N ASP A 77 9.52 23.07 4.40
CA ASP A 77 9.92 21.86 3.68
C ASP A 77 9.89 22.12 2.15
N PRO A 78 10.89 21.67 1.40
CA PRO A 78 10.92 21.83 -0.05
C PRO A 78 9.89 20.91 -0.73
N ALA A 79 9.41 21.31 -1.90
CA ALA A 79 8.56 20.46 -2.73
C ALA A 79 9.36 19.31 -3.36
N GLY A 80 8.69 18.16 -3.56
CA GLY A 80 9.20 16.99 -4.26
C GLY A 80 9.16 15.71 -3.43
N ALA A 81 8.99 14.59 -4.10
CA ALA A 81 9.06 13.26 -3.50
C ALA A 81 10.42 13.07 -2.80
N GLY A 82 10.43 12.42 -1.63
CA GLY A 82 11.63 12.23 -0.81
C GLY A 82 12.18 13.50 -0.13
N ARG A 83 11.44 14.63 -0.18
CA ARG A 83 11.82 15.88 0.48
C ARG A 83 11.15 16.11 1.82
N GLY A 84 10.08 15.39 2.11
CA GLY A 84 9.43 15.36 3.42
C GLY A 84 9.89 14.20 4.29
N PRO A 85 9.25 13.97 5.45
CA PRO A 85 9.55 12.82 6.29
C PRO A 85 9.20 11.50 5.60
N GLU A 86 10.04 10.50 5.83
CA GLU A 86 9.89 9.16 5.26
C GLU A 86 10.32 8.09 6.26
N ILE A 87 9.64 6.95 6.26
CA ILE A 87 10.07 5.73 6.93
C ILE A 87 10.21 4.61 5.93
N GLY A 88 11.17 3.72 6.15
CA GLY A 88 11.40 2.56 5.30
C GLY A 88 11.96 1.38 6.05
N THR A 89 11.68 0.17 5.61
CA THR A 89 12.23 -1.05 6.21
C THR A 89 13.75 -1.10 6.03
N PRO A 90 14.52 -1.52 7.05
CA PRO A 90 15.98 -1.60 6.97
C PRO A 90 16.48 -2.72 6.06
N LYS A 91 15.62 -3.66 5.72
CA LYS A 91 15.88 -4.80 4.84
C LYS A 91 14.82 -4.87 3.75
N ARG A 92 15.03 -5.74 2.78
CA ARG A 92 14.11 -5.92 1.65
C ARG A 92 12.82 -6.63 2.07
N THR A 93 11.75 -6.23 1.45
CA THR A 93 10.48 -6.94 1.37
C THR A 93 10.27 -7.43 -0.06
N HIS A 94 9.40 -8.40 -0.26
CA HIS A 94 9.09 -8.95 -1.59
C HIS A 94 7.63 -9.42 -1.61
N PHE A 95 7.28 -10.39 -2.46
CA PHE A 95 5.90 -10.91 -2.55
C PHE A 95 5.32 -11.18 -1.16
N GLY A 96 4.13 -10.67 -0.94
CA GLY A 96 3.48 -10.72 0.37
C GLY A 96 2.26 -9.82 0.46
N THR A 97 1.65 -9.82 1.62
CA THR A 97 0.60 -8.90 2.01
C THR A 97 1.20 -7.74 2.78
N TYR A 98 0.89 -6.54 2.35
CA TYR A 98 1.25 -5.26 2.96
C TYR A 98 -0.01 -4.59 3.46
N SER A 99 -0.02 -4.14 4.69
CA SER A 99 -1.16 -3.39 5.22
C SER A 99 -0.73 -2.34 6.22
N ALA A 100 -1.51 -1.26 6.31
CA ALA A 100 -1.28 -0.18 7.25
C ALA A 100 -2.60 0.47 7.67
N ARG A 101 -2.67 0.94 8.91
CA ARG A 101 -3.79 1.70 9.44
C ARG A 101 -3.38 3.17 9.54
N ILE A 102 -3.96 3.97 8.64
CA ILE A 102 -3.51 5.35 8.37
C ILE A 102 -4.69 6.31 8.48
N ARG A 103 -4.42 7.53 8.98
CA ARG A 103 -5.28 8.69 8.89
C ARG A 103 -4.50 9.86 8.29
N VAL A 104 -4.90 10.32 7.11
CA VAL A 104 -4.26 11.46 6.46
C VAL A 104 -4.69 12.79 7.10
N PRO A 105 -3.93 13.90 6.96
CA PRO A 105 -4.29 15.18 7.51
C PRO A 105 -5.60 15.76 6.96
N ASP A 106 -6.42 16.39 7.81
CA ASP A 106 -7.58 17.19 7.39
C ASP A 106 -7.14 18.62 7.04
N VAL A 107 -6.82 18.85 5.78
CA VAL A 107 -6.37 20.17 5.29
C VAL A 107 -7.48 20.98 4.63
N LYS A 108 -8.57 20.33 4.23
CA LYS A 108 -9.60 20.87 3.33
C LYS A 108 -10.27 22.16 3.83
N LYS A 109 -10.45 22.31 5.16
CA LYS A 109 -11.05 23.50 5.75
C LYS A 109 -10.10 24.69 5.85
N VAL A 110 -8.80 24.41 5.98
CA VAL A 110 -7.78 25.42 6.27
C VAL A 110 -7.08 25.87 5.00
N GLN A 111 -6.78 24.93 4.12
CA GLN A 111 -6.04 25.16 2.88
C GLN A 111 -6.54 24.18 1.79
N PRO A 112 -7.66 24.48 1.12
CA PRO A 112 -8.33 23.53 0.19
C PRO A 112 -7.51 23.19 -1.05
N ASN A 113 -6.51 24.02 -1.41
CA ASN A 113 -5.68 23.83 -2.59
C ASN A 113 -4.27 23.30 -2.27
N ILE A 114 -4.06 22.75 -1.09
CA ILE A 114 -2.74 22.25 -0.69
C ILE A 114 -2.29 21.10 -1.61
N GLY A 115 -1.08 21.21 -2.16
CA GLY A 115 -0.44 20.19 -2.98
C GLY A 115 0.33 19.15 -2.17
N SER A 116 -0.21 18.65 -1.06
CA SER A 116 0.45 17.68 -0.21
C SER A 116 0.03 16.26 -0.55
N VAL A 117 1.00 15.34 -0.50
CA VAL A 117 0.86 13.92 -0.88
C VAL A 117 1.29 13.03 0.27
N VAL A 118 0.47 12.04 0.56
CA VAL A 118 0.85 10.90 1.41
C VAL A 118 1.08 9.72 0.48
N GLY A 119 2.26 9.09 0.55
CA GLY A 119 2.60 7.86 -0.17
C GLY A 119 2.75 6.71 0.80
N TYR A 120 2.06 5.60 0.53
CA TYR A 120 2.17 4.31 1.19
C TYR A 120 2.51 3.28 0.12
N PHE A 121 3.77 2.79 0.10
CA PHE A 121 4.29 2.16 -1.11
C PHE A 121 5.47 1.21 -0.87
N THR A 122 5.91 0.55 -1.93
CA THR A 122 7.20 -0.11 -2.01
C THR A 122 8.02 0.51 -3.12
N TYR A 123 9.34 0.58 -2.96
CA TYR A 123 10.21 1.19 -3.97
C TYR A 123 11.59 0.56 -4.02
N ARG A 124 12.08 0.31 -5.22
CA ARG A 124 13.49 0.07 -5.53
C ARG A 124 13.76 0.11 -7.02
N VAL A 125 14.89 0.70 -7.41
CA VAL A 125 15.52 0.47 -8.72
C VAL A 125 16.55 -0.64 -8.58
N ASP A 126 16.41 -1.68 -9.41
CA ASP A 126 17.31 -2.83 -9.46
C ASP A 126 18.05 -2.84 -10.80
N ASP A 127 19.36 -3.10 -10.80
CA ASP A 127 20.18 -3.04 -12.01
C ASP A 127 19.74 -4.04 -13.08
N LYS A 128 19.17 -5.18 -12.66
CA LYS A 128 18.74 -6.25 -13.56
C LYS A 128 17.28 -6.12 -14.00
N PHE A 129 16.40 -5.70 -13.08
CA PHE A 129 14.95 -5.73 -13.30
C PHE A 129 14.32 -4.34 -13.47
N GLY A 130 15.10 -3.27 -13.24
CA GLY A 130 14.59 -1.90 -13.28
C GLY A 130 13.79 -1.53 -12.03
N LEU A 131 12.88 -0.57 -12.20
CA LEU A 131 12.04 -0.07 -11.11
C LEU A 131 10.99 -1.11 -10.70
N SER A 132 10.81 -1.26 -9.41
CA SER A 132 9.72 -1.99 -8.76
C SER A 132 9.09 -1.09 -7.71
N GLU A 133 7.89 -0.57 -8.00
CA GLU A 133 7.14 0.36 -7.15
C GLU A 133 5.66 0.00 -7.17
N ILE A 134 5.03 0.00 -6.01
CA ILE A 134 3.59 -0.28 -5.82
C ILE A 134 3.06 0.77 -4.87
N ASP A 135 2.00 1.49 -5.26
CA ASP A 135 1.56 2.70 -4.59
C ASP A 135 0.11 2.66 -4.12
N PHE A 136 -0.10 3.23 -2.91
CA PHE A 136 -1.27 3.96 -2.49
C PHE A 136 -0.87 5.41 -2.28
N GLU A 137 -1.59 6.35 -2.87
CA GLU A 137 -1.31 7.78 -2.69
C GLU A 137 -2.59 8.58 -2.45
N TRP A 138 -2.48 9.62 -1.63
CA TRP A 138 -3.53 10.59 -1.35
C TRP A 138 -3.01 11.98 -1.63
N LEU A 139 -3.72 12.71 -2.49
CA LEU A 139 -3.55 14.15 -2.64
C LEU A 139 -4.55 14.83 -1.71
N LEU A 140 -4.07 15.53 -0.69
CA LEU A 140 -4.85 15.92 0.49
C LEU A 140 -5.96 16.94 0.22
N ALA A 141 -5.91 17.64 -0.92
CA ALA A 141 -6.98 18.55 -1.34
C ALA A 141 -8.31 17.81 -1.59
N ASP A 142 -8.30 16.49 -1.88
CA ASP A 142 -9.50 15.64 -1.86
C ASP A 142 -9.22 14.27 -1.23
N PRO A 143 -9.39 14.12 0.09
CA PRO A 143 -9.10 12.88 0.80
C PRO A 143 -10.12 11.76 0.55
N GLN A 144 -11.10 11.94 -0.33
CA GLN A 144 -12.00 10.88 -0.79
C GLN A 144 -11.42 10.10 -1.98
N LEU A 145 -10.43 10.69 -2.68
CA LEU A 145 -9.73 10.05 -3.79
C LEU A 145 -8.54 9.25 -3.29
N ILE A 146 -8.34 8.08 -3.90
CA ILE A 146 -7.15 7.26 -3.71
C ILE A 146 -6.56 6.94 -5.08
N TYR A 147 -5.25 7.14 -5.20
CA TYR A 147 -4.45 6.80 -6.36
C TYR A 147 -3.74 5.47 -6.09
N LEU A 148 -3.99 4.48 -6.95
CA LEU A 148 -3.40 3.16 -6.92
C LEU A 148 -2.51 3.00 -8.14
N GLY A 149 -1.34 2.44 -8.00
CA GLY A 149 -0.49 2.28 -9.17
C GLY A 149 0.75 1.44 -8.98
N THR A 150 1.45 1.27 -10.10
CA THR A 150 2.83 0.81 -10.12
C THR A 150 3.64 1.59 -11.13
N TRP A 151 4.93 1.70 -10.81
CA TRP A 151 5.95 2.12 -11.74
C TRP A 151 6.96 1.00 -11.91
N THR A 152 7.29 0.71 -13.17
CA THR A 152 8.22 -0.38 -13.52
C THR A 152 9.14 0.03 -14.67
N GLY A 153 9.96 -0.90 -15.12
CA GLY A 153 10.81 -0.77 -16.30
C GLY A 153 12.22 -0.28 -16.03
N PRO A 154 13.14 -0.56 -16.95
CA PRO A 154 14.55 -0.23 -16.78
C PRO A 154 14.81 1.29 -16.75
N ASN A 155 13.95 2.07 -17.37
CA ASN A 155 14.04 3.54 -17.39
C ASN A 155 13.10 4.22 -16.39
N CYS A 156 12.44 3.47 -15.48
CA CYS A 156 11.48 3.98 -14.52
C CYS A 156 10.29 4.74 -15.19
N ASP A 157 9.85 4.29 -16.34
CA ASP A 157 8.93 5.03 -17.23
C ASP A 157 7.65 4.28 -17.59
N GLN A 158 7.49 3.06 -17.11
CA GLN A 158 6.32 2.22 -17.34
C GLN A 158 5.37 2.32 -16.15
N ARG A 159 4.16 2.79 -16.37
CA ARG A 159 3.18 3.01 -15.31
C ARG A 159 1.84 2.39 -15.64
N ILE A 160 1.21 1.79 -14.63
CA ILE A 160 -0.23 1.56 -14.58
C ILE A 160 -0.81 2.34 -13.41
N GLY A 161 -2.09 2.75 -13.51
CA GLY A 161 -2.74 3.48 -12.42
C GLY A 161 -4.26 3.40 -12.49
N ARG A 162 -4.87 3.41 -11.31
CA ARG A 162 -6.32 3.53 -11.11
C ARG A 162 -6.58 4.58 -10.05
N THR A 163 -7.53 5.48 -10.31
CA THR A 163 -8.02 6.44 -9.31
C THR A 163 -9.45 6.10 -8.95
N VAL A 164 -9.74 6.06 -7.66
CA VAL A 164 -11.05 5.71 -7.12
C VAL A 164 -11.54 6.78 -6.14
N ASN A 165 -12.86 7.03 -6.11
CA ASN A 165 -13.54 7.81 -5.07
C ASN A 165 -14.37 6.85 -4.22
N LEU A 166 -13.93 6.58 -2.99
CA LEU A 166 -14.58 5.59 -2.12
C LEU A 166 -15.90 6.11 -1.53
N ALA A 167 -16.05 7.41 -1.34
CA ALA A 167 -17.30 8.00 -0.86
C ALA A 167 -18.44 7.88 -1.89
N LYS A 168 -18.09 7.81 -3.18
CA LYS A 168 -19.05 7.69 -4.28
C LYS A 168 -19.13 6.28 -4.88
N GLY A 169 -18.19 5.38 -4.54
CA GLY A 169 -18.07 4.09 -5.19
C GLY A 169 -17.67 4.21 -6.68
N GLU A 170 -16.89 5.22 -7.02
CA GLU A 170 -16.57 5.59 -8.40
C GLU A 170 -15.13 5.20 -8.76
N ILE A 171 -14.94 4.63 -9.94
CA ILE A 171 -13.63 4.46 -10.58
C ILE A 171 -13.50 5.57 -11.62
N LEU A 172 -12.64 6.57 -11.37
CA LEU A 172 -12.48 7.71 -12.25
C LEU A 172 -11.81 7.29 -13.56
N TYR A 173 -10.72 6.51 -13.44
CA TYR A 173 -10.01 5.96 -14.60
C TYR A 173 -9.16 4.74 -14.20
N THR A 174 -8.79 3.96 -15.23
CA THR A 174 -7.79 2.89 -15.15
C THR A 174 -6.93 2.97 -16.40
N ILE A 175 -5.65 3.33 -16.24
CA ILE A 175 -4.77 3.74 -17.33
C ILE A 175 -3.41 3.04 -17.28
N TYR A 176 -2.73 3.05 -18.41
CA TYR A 176 -1.30 2.78 -18.50
C TYR A 176 -0.60 3.84 -19.35
N ARG A 177 0.71 3.97 -19.17
CA ARG A 177 1.59 4.77 -20.02
C ARG A 177 3.01 4.21 -20.06
N SER A 178 3.75 4.56 -21.11
CA SER A 178 5.16 4.22 -21.25
C SER A 178 5.84 5.25 -22.17
N SER A 179 7.15 5.38 -22.09
CA SER A 179 7.91 6.24 -23.00
C SER A 179 7.90 5.77 -24.46
N HIS A 180 7.53 4.50 -24.73
CA HIS A 180 7.44 3.96 -26.09
C HIS A 180 6.47 4.71 -27.02
N ASP A 181 5.52 5.45 -26.43
CA ASP A 181 4.53 6.25 -27.17
C ASP A 181 4.52 7.72 -26.75
N GLY A 182 5.63 8.19 -26.18
CA GLY A 182 5.80 9.57 -25.73
C GLY A 182 5.14 9.84 -24.38
N GLY A 183 4.89 8.81 -23.56
CA GLY A 183 4.36 8.96 -22.19
C GLY A 183 2.88 9.34 -22.14
N LYS A 184 2.10 9.02 -23.16
CA LYS A 184 0.65 9.27 -23.19
C LYS A 184 -0.08 8.28 -22.29
N ASN A 185 -1.16 8.76 -21.68
CA ASN A 185 -2.09 7.91 -20.95
C ASN A 185 -3.03 7.18 -21.90
N HIS A 186 -3.16 5.87 -21.72
CA HIS A 186 -4.09 5.01 -22.45
C HIS A 186 -5.03 4.32 -21.46
N ASN A 187 -6.31 4.20 -21.81
CA ASN A 187 -7.26 3.45 -21.00
C ASN A 187 -7.08 1.94 -21.24
N PHE A 188 -7.19 1.17 -20.19
CA PHE A 188 -7.36 -0.27 -20.29
C PHE A 188 -8.77 -0.60 -20.81
N THR A 189 -8.87 -1.65 -21.62
CA THR A 189 -10.13 -2.10 -22.23
C THR A 189 -10.50 -3.54 -21.89
N ASP A 190 -9.55 -4.34 -21.42
CA ASP A 190 -9.79 -5.75 -21.08
C ASP A 190 -10.14 -5.94 -19.60
N ASP A 191 -10.81 -7.06 -19.27
CA ASP A 191 -11.25 -7.36 -17.91
C ASP A 191 -10.10 -7.69 -16.95
N ALA A 192 -9.03 -8.31 -17.46
CA ALA A 192 -7.87 -8.67 -16.64
C ALA A 192 -7.14 -7.44 -16.07
N SER A 193 -7.26 -6.29 -16.75
CA SER A 193 -6.65 -5.02 -16.34
C SER A 193 -7.61 -4.08 -15.63
N THR A 194 -8.93 -4.30 -15.70
CA THR A 194 -9.95 -3.38 -15.17
C THR A 194 -10.84 -3.97 -14.09
N THR A 195 -10.52 -5.13 -13.55
CA THR A 195 -11.29 -5.78 -12.46
C THR A 195 -10.97 -5.15 -11.09
N PRO A 196 -11.98 -4.89 -10.22
CA PRO A 196 -13.40 -4.92 -10.51
C PRO A 196 -13.85 -3.74 -11.40
N LYS A 197 -15.02 -3.86 -12.03
CA LYS A 197 -15.64 -2.80 -12.83
C LYS A 197 -16.38 -1.76 -12.00
N SER A 198 -16.70 -2.08 -10.76
CA SER A 198 -17.33 -1.21 -9.79
C SER A 198 -16.83 -1.53 -8.39
N ILE A 199 -16.84 -0.54 -7.52
CA ILE A 199 -16.50 -0.67 -6.10
C ILE A 199 -17.68 -0.23 -5.26
N PRO A 200 -17.91 -0.82 -4.06
CA PRO A 200 -18.98 -0.38 -3.18
C PRO A 200 -18.70 1.04 -2.65
N VAL A 201 -19.77 1.76 -2.33
CA VAL A 201 -19.71 3.02 -1.59
C VAL A 201 -19.34 2.73 -0.14
N ILE A 202 -18.32 3.39 0.37
CA ILE A 202 -18.05 3.47 1.81
C ILE A 202 -18.71 4.77 2.29
N LYS A 203 -19.83 4.64 3.00
CA LYS A 203 -20.59 5.80 3.48
C LYS A 203 -19.70 6.74 4.29
N ASP A 204 -19.78 8.01 3.98
CA ASP A 204 -19.03 9.09 4.65
C ASP A 204 -17.51 8.89 4.63
N PHE A 205 -16.99 8.18 3.62
CA PHE A 205 -15.56 7.98 3.48
C PHE A 205 -14.84 9.32 3.30
N ASP A 206 -13.87 9.53 4.15
CA ASP A 206 -12.89 10.61 4.07
C ASP A 206 -11.65 10.14 4.85
N ALA A 207 -10.55 9.94 4.16
CA ALA A 207 -9.31 9.40 4.73
C ALA A 207 -8.73 10.28 5.86
N SER A 208 -9.16 11.55 5.96
CA SER A 208 -8.73 12.48 7.00
C SER A 208 -9.55 12.42 8.29
N LYS A 209 -10.71 11.75 8.29
CA LYS A 209 -11.63 11.79 9.44
C LYS A 209 -11.42 10.69 10.46
N LYS A 210 -10.97 9.52 10.02
CA LYS A 210 -10.69 8.37 10.88
C LYS A 210 -9.58 7.50 10.31
N PHE A 211 -9.06 6.59 11.10
CA PHE A 211 -8.15 5.57 10.61
C PHE A 211 -8.90 4.53 9.76
N TYR A 212 -8.31 4.20 8.61
CA TYR A 212 -8.72 3.10 7.77
C TYR A 212 -7.54 2.14 7.57
N VAL A 213 -7.83 0.87 7.30
CA VAL A 213 -6.83 -0.14 6.96
C VAL A 213 -6.77 -0.27 5.44
N TYR A 214 -5.63 0.04 4.89
CA TYR A 214 -5.31 -0.10 3.46
C TYR A 214 -4.30 -1.20 3.27
N GLY A 215 -4.36 -1.90 2.14
CA GLY A 215 -3.37 -2.90 1.85
C GLY A 215 -3.32 -3.33 0.39
N PHE A 216 -2.24 -4.02 0.08
CA PHE A 216 -2.10 -4.69 -1.20
C PHE A 216 -1.44 -6.07 -1.03
N ASP A 217 -1.87 -7.00 -1.88
CA ASP A 217 -1.28 -8.31 -2.01
C ASP A 217 -0.44 -8.34 -3.28
N TRP A 218 0.87 -8.58 -3.14
CA TRP A 218 1.82 -8.61 -4.24
C TRP A 218 2.24 -10.03 -4.55
N TYR A 219 1.88 -10.51 -5.76
CA TYR A 219 2.26 -11.80 -6.32
C TYR A 219 3.14 -11.60 -7.55
N PRO A 220 3.83 -12.66 -8.04
CA PRO A 220 4.64 -12.56 -9.26
C PRO A 220 3.85 -12.20 -10.52
N ASP A 221 2.55 -12.49 -10.55
CA ASP A 221 1.67 -12.40 -11.70
C ASP A 221 0.46 -11.47 -11.51
N ARG A 222 0.30 -10.86 -10.33
CA ARG A 222 -0.82 -9.97 -10.04
C ARG A 222 -0.53 -9.04 -8.87
N LEU A 223 -1.32 -7.97 -8.81
CA LEU A 223 -1.41 -7.04 -7.69
C LEU A 223 -2.86 -6.82 -7.32
N THR A 224 -3.18 -6.90 -6.04
CA THR A 224 -4.53 -6.68 -5.54
C THR A 224 -4.51 -5.60 -4.47
N TRP A 225 -5.06 -4.42 -4.77
CA TRP A 225 -5.24 -3.33 -3.80
C TRP A 225 -6.60 -3.45 -3.12
N TRP A 226 -6.63 -3.22 -1.83
CA TRP A 226 -7.85 -3.34 -1.04
C TRP A 226 -7.88 -2.37 0.14
N ILE A 227 -9.09 -2.15 0.67
CA ILE A 227 -9.34 -1.47 1.93
C ILE A 227 -10.22 -2.36 2.80
N GLU A 228 -10.06 -2.33 4.13
CA GLU A 228 -11.04 -2.96 5.02
C GLU A 228 -12.27 -2.07 5.18
N HIS A 229 -13.45 -2.67 5.06
CA HIS A 229 -14.70 -1.97 5.36
C HIS A 229 -14.71 -1.57 6.85
N PRO A 230 -14.94 -0.28 7.19
CA PRO A 230 -14.74 0.22 8.55
C PRO A 230 -15.68 -0.36 9.61
N GLU A 231 -16.76 -1.01 9.21
CA GLU A 231 -17.77 -1.61 10.11
C GLU A 231 -17.71 -3.13 10.14
N THR A 232 -17.40 -3.78 9.00
CA THR A 232 -17.42 -5.26 8.89
C THR A 232 -16.02 -5.88 8.91
N ASN A 233 -14.97 -5.10 8.72
CA ASN A 233 -13.57 -5.52 8.54
C ASN A 233 -13.38 -6.46 7.33
N GLU A 234 -14.35 -6.53 6.42
CA GLU A 234 -14.21 -7.28 5.18
C GLU A 234 -13.35 -6.52 4.17
N LYS A 235 -12.52 -7.25 3.42
CA LYS A 235 -11.71 -6.64 2.36
C LYS A 235 -12.59 -6.24 1.18
N ILE A 236 -12.56 -4.96 0.84
CA ILE A 236 -13.11 -4.40 -0.39
C ILE A 236 -11.97 -4.32 -1.40
N ILE A 237 -12.07 -5.04 -2.50
CA ILE A 237 -11.07 -5.01 -3.57
C ILE A 237 -11.27 -3.75 -4.41
N LEU A 238 -10.24 -2.92 -4.47
CA LEU A 238 -10.22 -1.67 -5.24
C LEU A 238 -9.68 -1.90 -6.65
N TRP A 239 -8.68 -2.78 -6.78
CA TRP A 239 -8.11 -3.19 -8.05
C TRP A 239 -7.44 -4.56 -7.93
N ASP A 240 -7.80 -5.52 -8.78
CA ASP A 240 -7.14 -6.82 -8.94
C ASP A 240 -6.49 -6.87 -10.33
N TYR A 241 -5.28 -6.31 -10.44
CA TYR A 241 -4.56 -6.19 -11.69
C TYR A 241 -3.82 -7.49 -12.04
N ARG A 242 -4.20 -8.08 -13.18
CA ARG A 242 -3.61 -9.31 -13.73
C ARG A 242 -3.25 -9.18 -15.21
N GLY A 243 -3.51 -8.03 -15.78
CA GLY A 243 -3.32 -7.77 -17.20
C GLY A 243 -1.90 -7.42 -17.57
N LYS A 244 -1.76 -6.99 -18.81
CA LYS A 244 -0.52 -6.45 -19.37
C LYS A 244 -0.84 -5.37 -20.37
N THR A 245 0.13 -4.51 -20.60
CA THR A 245 0.09 -3.52 -21.68
C THR A 245 0.76 -4.09 -22.93
N PRO A 246 0.71 -3.40 -24.08
CA PRO A 246 1.39 -3.84 -25.30
C PRO A 246 2.90 -4.05 -25.13
N ASN A 247 3.57 -3.28 -24.26
CA ASN A 247 5.02 -3.22 -24.16
C ASN A 247 5.59 -3.72 -22.82
N PHE A 248 4.75 -3.90 -21.78
CA PHE A 248 5.19 -4.29 -20.45
C PHE A 248 4.05 -4.94 -19.65
N THR A 249 4.36 -5.55 -18.51
CA THR A 249 3.34 -6.17 -17.64
C THR A 249 2.79 -5.22 -16.58
N GLY A 250 3.56 -4.25 -16.13
CA GLY A 250 3.19 -3.36 -15.01
C GLY A 250 3.23 -4.04 -13.64
N ILE A 251 3.71 -5.28 -13.54
CA ILE A 251 3.85 -5.99 -12.27
C ILE A 251 5.32 -5.94 -11.86
N PRO A 252 5.64 -5.31 -10.70
CA PRO A 252 6.98 -5.32 -10.14
C PRO A 252 7.45 -6.73 -9.81
N VAL A 253 8.75 -6.98 -9.95
CA VAL A 253 9.29 -8.33 -9.76
C VAL A 253 10.51 -8.40 -8.84
N SER A 254 11.21 -7.30 -8.60
CA SER A 254 12.39 -7.30 -7.73
C SER A 254 12.05 -6.93 -6.29
N PRO A 255 12.78 -7.49 -5.31
CA PRO A 255 12.62 -7.11 -3.92
C PRO A 255 12.81 -5.61 -3.69
N THR A 256 12.00 -5.03 -2.83
CA THR A 256 11.88 -3.59 -2.59
C THR A 256 12.15 -3.22 -1.12
N THR A 257 12.08 -1.93 -0.81
CA THR A 257 11.90 -1.40 0.54
C THR A 257 10.42 -1.06 0.73
N TYR A 258 9.84 -1.38 1.87
CA TYR A 258 8.48 -0.99 2.24
C TYR A 258 8.52 0.38 2.91
N LEU A 259 7.77 1.33 2.37
CA LEU A 259 7.92 2.76 2.63
C LEU A 259 6.59 3.44 2.94
N LEU A 260 6.69 4.53 3.69
CA LEU A 260 5.64 5.52 3.82
C LEU A 260 6.29 6.90 3.91
N ASN A 261 5.75 7.86 3.13
CA ASN A 261 6.24 9.23 3.14
C ASN A 261 5.12 10.27 3.16
N PHE A 262 5.50 11.50 3.47
CA PHE A 262 4.60 12.65 3.45
C PHE A 262 5.36 13.85 2.90
N TRP A 263 4.92 14.38 1.76
CA TRP A 263 5.65 15.39 1.03
C TRP A 263 4.72 16.42 0.35
N HIS A 264 5.28 17.47 -0.21
CA HIS A 264 4.56 18.51 -0.93
C HIS A 264 4.94 18.46 -2.42
N THR A 265 3.93 18.46 -3.30
CA THR A 265 4.11 18.64 -4.75
C THR A 265 3.81 20.09 -5.15
N ASN A 266 4.37 20.51 -6.28
CA ASN A 266 4.06 21.79 -6.93
C ASN A 266 3.60 21.62 -8.37
N ASN A 267 3.34 20.39 -8.81
CA ASN A 267 3.00 20.08 -10.20
C ASN A 267 2.02 18.91 -10.36
N TRP A 268 1.49 18.36 -9.27
CA TRP A 268 0.53 17.26 -9.32
C TRP A 268 -0.73 17.65 -8.52
N PRO A 269 -1.73 18.25 -9.19
CA PRO A 269 -3.01 18.56 -8.56
C PRO A 269 -3.87 17.31 -8.40
N VAL A 270 -4.81 17.35 -7.47
CA VAL A 270 -5.85 16.32 -7.36
C VAL A 270 -6.84 16.46 -8.53
N ASP A 271 -7.35 15.35 -9.09
CA ASP A 271 -8.22 15.35 -10.27
C ASP A 271 -9.49 16.21 -10.11
N THR A 272 -10.01 16.31 -8.90
CA THR A 272 -11.21 17.10 -8.58
C THR A 272 -10.94 18.59 -8.37
N ASN A 273 -9.66 19.01 -8.30
CA ASN A 273 -9.26 20.40 -8.12
C ASN A 273 -7.92 20.68 -8.80
N PRO A 274 -7.92 21.15 -10.05
CA PRO A 274 -6.70 21.35 -10.84
C PRO A 274 -5.77 22.45 -10.31
N ASP A 275 -6.24 23.31 -9.38
CA ASP A 275 -5.44 24.37 -8.76
C ASP A 275 -4.79 23.93 -7.42
N SER A 276 -4.92 22.66 -7.04
CA SER A 276 -4.49 22.12 -5.75
C SER A 276 -2.99 21.79 -5.67
N ILE A 277 -2.14 22.77 -5.96
CA ILE A 277 -0.67 22.68 -5.86
C ILE A 277 -0.06 23.72 -4.92
N GLU A 278 -0.89 24.31 -4.03
CA GLU A 278 -0.41 25.29 -3.06
C GLU A 278 0.57 24.67 -2.07
N LYS A 279 1.63 25.40 -1.76
CA LYS A 279 2.56 25.04 -0.70
C LYS A 279 1.87 25.07 0.66
N PRO A 280 2.21 24.17 1.61
CA PRO A 280 1.70 24.23 2.97
C PRO A 280 1.90 25.63 3.59
N ALA A 281 0.84 26.22 4.14
CA ALA A 281 0.90 27.45 4.92
C ALA A 281 1.05 27.18 6.42
N TYR A 282 0.74 25.96 6.85
CA TYR A 282 0.77 25.51 8.25
C TYR A 282 1.40 24.11 8.31
N PRO A 283 1.94 23.69 9.47
CA PRO A 283 2.34 22.30 9.66
C PRO A 283 1.12 21.36 9.65
N TYR A 284 1.19 20.30 8.86
CA TYR A 284 0.20 19.22 8.81
C TYR A 284 0.80 17.91 9.30
N SER A 285 -0.01 17.07 9.96
CA SER A 285 0.41 15.80 10.54
C SER A 285 -0.36 14.63 9.93
N LEU A 286 0.38 13.66 9.41
CA LEU A 286 -0.07 12.34 9.04
C LEU A 286 0.07 11.43 10.26
N GLU A 287 -0.91 10.56 10.50
CA GLU A 287 -0.92 9.63 11.63
C GLU A 287 -0.97 8.19 11.15
N ILE A 288 -0.07 7.36 11.69
CA ILE A 288 0.02 5.93 11.39
C ILE A 288 -0.11 5.17 12.71
N ASP A 289 -1.14 4.33 12.81
CA ASP A 289 -1.39 3.49 13.97
C ASP A 289 -0.50 2.25 13.95
N TRP A 290 -0.46 1.55 12.82
CA TRP A 290 0.42 0.41 12.62
C TRP A 290 0.70 0.17 11.13
N MET A 291 1.81 -0.57 10.88
CA MET A 291 2.17 -1.11 9.57
C MET A 291 2.54 -2.59 9.70
N LYS A 292 2.11 -3.41 8.74
CA LYS A 292 2.28 -4.87 8.77
C LYS A 292 2.80 -5.39 7.44
N TYR A 293 3.65 -6.41 7.50
CA TYR A 293 4.12 -7.18 6.36
C TYR A 293 4.04 -8.69 6.64
N GLU A 294 3.45 -9.42 5.71
CA GLU A 294 3.31 -10.88 5.75
C GLU A 294 3.85 -11.47 4.43
N PRO A 295 5.10 -11.98 4.41
CA PRO A 295 5.72 -12.52 3.20
C PRO A 295 5.04 -13.82 2.73
N PHE A 296 5.03 -14.03 1.42
CA PHE A 296 4.77 -15.32 0.79
C PHE A 296 6.10 -16.08 0.64
N ASP A 297 6.59 -16.65 1.74
CA ASP A 297 7.95 -17.18 1.85
C ASP A 297 8.32 -18.19 0.74
N GLU A 298 7.44 -19.13 0.42
CA GLU A 298 7.67 -20.13 -0.63
C GLU A 298 7.86 -19.46 -2.00
N LEU A 299 6.98 -18.52 -2.38
CA LEU A 299 7.09 -17.78 -3.64
C LEU A 299 8.37 -16.96 -3.70
N ASN A 300 8.75 -16.33 -2.60
CA ASN A 300 9.96 -15.52 -2.50
C ASN A 300 11.23 -16.39 -2.67
N ILE A 301 11.29 -17.54 -2.00
CA ILE A 301 12.40 -18.49 -2.10
C ILE A 301 12.52 -19.03 -3.54
N GLU A 302 11.41 -19.44 -4.14
CA GLU A 302 11.39 -19.96 -5.52
C GLU A 302 11.82 -18.90 -6.53
N TRP A 303 11.31 -17.67 -6.39
CA TRP A 303 11.66 -16.59 -7.29
C TRP A 303 13.16 -16.25 -7.23
N ARG A 304 13.75 -16.17 -6.03
CA ARG A 304 15.19 -15.92 -5.86
C ARG A 304 16.04 -17.01 -6.47
N LYS A 305 15.69 -18.28 -6.24
CA LYS A 305 16.39 -19.44 -6.86
C LYS A 305 16.35 -19.35 -8.38
N LYS A 306 15.17 -19.09 -8.96
CA LYS A 306 14.97 -19.00 -10.42
C LYS A 306 15.77 -17.86 -11.05
N ASN A 307 15.92 -16.75 -10.34
CA ASN A 307 16.50 -15.50 -10.87
C ASN A 307 17.95 -15.27 -10.44
N ASN A 308 18.57 -16.19 -9.69
CA ASN A 308 19.91 -16.04 -9.12
C ASN A 308 20.08 -14.72 -8.37
N TRP A 309 19.12 -14.44 -7.48
CA TRP A 309 19.04 -13.16 -6.74
C TRP A 309 19.59 -13.25 -5.31
#